data_0272238719e93868ee08e760992844f6
#
_entry.id   0272238719e93868ee08e760992844f6
#
_cell.length_a   1.000
_cell.length_b   1.000
_cell.length_c   1.000
_cell.angle_alpha   90.00
_cell.angle_beta   90.00
_cell.angle_gamma   90.00
#
_symmetry.space_group_name_H-M   'P 1'
#
loop_
_entity.id
_entity.type
_entity.pdbx_description
1 polymer ?
#
loop_
_entity_poly.entity_id
_entity_poly.type
_entity_poly.pdbx_seq_one_letter_code
_entity_poly.pdbx_strand_id
1 'polypeptide(L)'
;MRNHKNAKIALVGYDILFPKSLALALDSYGIKTIAIQERVRPLFVNCYSYNIHTQLVVSDFTANLLKHSNRFLVKHTLAVGQVRTDHFFDEAPSTVSVYKRRVILLDYHIDKHNKDEKFELILNLKNDIQYRNEVLSIAEANPDIEFIFRGKNCDWYSAQSHHQIIHKANKLPNVTVNTDYSNDHWASYHLCTSADLIIAKPTSLAEECVSAGMNVIVLDYGINHATIVSKFLPSLLKKYYCHSFEQLQDMFDFWKKNKYIISDKGKNKIKSDIFSNLTDGKVKQRVQRSLKVIYD
;
A
#
# COMPACT_ATOMS: atom_id res chain seq x y z
N MET A 1 21.63 6.73 -24.81
CA MET A 1 22.90 6.32 -24.17
C MET A 1 24.16 6.98 -24.71
N ARG A 2 24.14 7.63 -25.91
CA ARG A 2 25.35 8.28 -26.45
C ARG A 2 25.99 9.35 -25.53
N ASN A 3 25.23 9.97 -24.63
CA ASN A 3 25.71 11.06 -23.78
C ASN A 3 26.21 10.63 -22.40
N HIS A 4 26.12 9.33 -22.04
CA HIS A 4 26.47 8.82 -20.71
C HIS A 4 27.45 7.64 -20.80
N LYS A 5 28.50 7.77 -21.61
CA LYS A 5 29.51 6.71 -21.86
C LYS A 5 30.18 6.15 -20.60
N ASN A 6 30.13 6.89 -19.49
CA ASN A 6 30.75 6.51 -18.21
C ASN A 6 29.76 6.03 -17.15
N ALA A 7 28.46 5.88 -17.49
CA ALA A 7 27.50 5.38 -16.51
C ALA A 7 27.77 3.91 -16.19
N LYS A 8 28.03 3.61 -14.93
CA LYS A 8 28.24 2.23 -14.41
C LYS A 8 27.01 1.68 -13.71
N ILE A 9 26.13 2.57 -13.26
CA ILE A 9 24.95 2.26 -12.45
C ILE A 9 23.73 2.98 -13.02
N ALA A 10 22.58 2.29 -13.04
CA ALA A 10 21.26 2.86 -13.31
C ALA A 10 20.37 2.61 -12.09
N LEU A 11 19.95 3.69 -11.42
CA LEU A 11 18.99 3.62 -10.33
C LEU A 11 17.57 3.61 -10.92
N VAL A 12 16.79 2.61 -10.52
CA VAL A 12 15.42 2.38 -10.99
C VAL A 12 14.45 2.66 -9.86
N GLY A 13 13.58 3.65 -10.05
CA GLY A 13 12.61 4.07 -9.04
C GLY A 13 11.40 3.15 -8.88
N TYR A 14 11.18 2.21 -9.82
CA TYR A 14 10.01 1.32 -9.79
C TYR A 14 10.38 -0.06 -10.33
N ASP A 15 10.53 -1.03 -9.46
CA ASP A 15 11.04 -2.36 -9.79
C ASP A 15 10.12 -3.17 -10.72
N ILE A 16 8.83 -3.20 -10.42
CA ILE A 16 7.86 -4.08 -11.09
C ILE A 16 7.55 -3.65 -12.53
N LEU A 17 7.51 -2.34 -12.78
CA LEU A 17 7.16 -1.76 -14.07
C LEU A 17 8.39 -1.41 -14.92
N PHE A 18 9.60 -1.70 -14.44
CA PHE A 18 10.81 -1.41 -15.20
C PHE A 18 10.87 -2.28 -16.46
N PRO A 19 11.03 -1.68 -17.66
CA PRO A 19 11.01 -2.45 -18.90
C PRO A 19 12.14 -3.48 -18.95
N LYS A 20 11.79 -4.76 -19.11
CA LYS A 20 12.76 -5.86 -19.16
C LYS A 20 13.78 -5.71 -20.30
N SER A 21 13.34 -5.22 -21.47
CA SER A 21 14.21 -4.93 -22.59
C SER A 21 15.27 -3.88 -22.23
N LEU A 22 14.90 -2.86 -21.46
CA LEU A 22 15.84 -1.85 -21.00
C LEU A 22 16.80 -2.44 -19.95
N ALA A 23 16.32 -3.28 -19.03
CA ALA A 23 17.17 -3.98 -18.08
C ALA A 23 18.24 -4.84 -18.77
N LEU A 24 17.84 -5.62 -19.77
CA LEU A 24 18.76 -6.45 -20.57
C LEU A 24 19.74 -5.59 -21.38
N ALA A 25 19.28 -4.48 -21.95
CA ALA A 25 20.14 -3.54 -22.67
C ALA A 25 21.19 -2.92 -21.75
N LEU A 26 20.79 -2.50 -20.53
CA LEU A 26 21.73 -1.97 -19.54
C LEU A 26 22.79 -3.02 -19.13
N ASP A 27 22.34 -4.24 -18.85
CA ASP A 27 23.25 -5.36 -18.49
C ASP A 27 24.25 -5.66 -19.62
N SER A 28 23.81 -5.64 -20.91
CA SER A 28 24.68 -5.85 -22.08
C SER A 28 25.76 -4.77 -22.25
N TYR A 29 25.53 -3.57 -21.70
CA TYR A 29 26.53 -2.49 -21.65
C TYR A 29 27.33 -2.47 -20.34
N GLY A 30 27.19 -3.50 -19.50
CA GLY A 30 27.87 -3.57 -18.21
C GLY A 30 27.35 -2.57 -17.17
N ILE A 31 26.18 -1.99 -17.39
CA ILE A 31 25.54 -1.02 -16.47
C ILE A 31 24.70 -1.80 -15.45
N LYS A 32 25.10 -1.78 -14.19
CA LYS A 32 24.39 -2.44 -13.10
C LYS A 32 23.10 -1.69 -12.76
N THR A 33 21.98 -2.39 -12.76
CA THR A 33 20.68 -1.83 -12.33
C THR A 33 20.52 -1.99 -10.83
N ILE A 34 20.12 -0.93 -10.15
CA ILE A 34 19.72 -0.93 -8.74
C ILE A 34 18.28 -0.51 -8.66
N ALA A 35 17.40 -1.35 -8.10
CA ALA A 35 16.00 -1.04 -7.90
C ALA A 35 15.65 -1.02 -6.41
N ILE A 36 14.65 -0.21 -6.07
CA ILE A 36 14.08 -0.13 -4.72
C ILE A 36 12.72 -0.80 -4.76
N GLN A 37 12.51 -1.79 -3.90
CA GLN A 37 11.22 -2.46 -3.79
C GLN A 37 10.20 -1.56 -3.11
N GLU A 38 9.06 -1.33 -3.76
CA GLU A 38 7.96 -0.56 -3.19
C GLU A 38 6.96 -1.41 -2.42
N ARG A 39 6.72 -2.66 -2.85
CA ARG A 39 5.60 -3.48 -2.38
C ARG A 39 6.03 -4.93 -2.15
N VAL A 40 5.47 -5.54 -1.12
CA VAL A 40 5.64 -6.99 -0.86
C VAL A 40 4.65 -7.83 -1.67
N ARG A 41 3.40 -7.38 -1.76
CA ARG A 41 2.31 -8.11 -2.41
C ARG A 41 2.60 -8.58 -3.85
N PRO A 42 3.22 -7.79 -4.74
CA PRO A 42 3.49 -8.23 -6.11
C PRO A 42 4.37 -9.48 -6.21
N LEU A 43 5.17 -9.79 -5.19
CA LEU A 43 5.97 -11.01 -5.18
C LEU A 43 5.11 -12.29 -5.20
N PHE A 44 3.87 -12.18 -4.75
CA PHE A 44 2.91 -13.29 -4.72
C PHE A 44 2.00 -13.35 -5.95
N VAL A 45 2.10 -12.39 -6.87
CA VAL A 45 1.26 -12.34 -8.08
C VAL A 45 2.03 -12.86 -9.28
N ASN A 46 1.48 -13.87 -9.95
CA ASN A 46 2.20 -14.60 -11.02
C ASN A 46 2.48 -13.79 -12.29
N CYS A 47 1.84 -12.65 -12.49
CA CYS A 47 2.03 -11.80 -13.68
C CYS A 47 3.28 -10.92 -13.62
N TYR A 48 3.90 -10.77 -12.46
CA TYR A 48 5.09 -9.93 -12.31
C TYR A 48 6.38 -10.74 -12.42
N SER A 49 7.34 -10.19 -13.14
CA SER A 49 8.71 -10.68 -13.22
C SER A 49 9.64 -9.54 -13.66
N TYR A 50 10.88 -9.53 -13.21
CA TYR A 50 11.87 -8.54 -13.60
C TYR A 50 13.30 -9.10 -13.57
N ASN A 51 14.21 -8.34 -14.21
CA ASN A 51 15.65 -8.58 -14.17
C ASN A 51 16.34 -7.35 -13.60
N ILE A 52 16.93 -7.46 -12.43
CA ILE A 52 17.60 -6.35 -11.71
C ILE A 52 18.92 -6.88 -11.15
N HIS A 53 20.02 -6.14 -11.31
CA HIS A 53 21.31 -6.56 -10.77
C HIS A 53 21.28 -6.54 -9.22
N THR A 54 20.85 -5.44 -8.61
CA THR A 54 20.75 -5.30 -7.15
C THR A 54 19.39 -4.77 -6.75
N GLN A 55 18.70 -5.49 -5.87
CA GLN A 55 17.41 -5.12 -5.34
C GLN A 55 17.55 -4.68 -3.87
N LEU A 56 17.21 -3.43 -3.58
CA LEU A 56 16.99 -2.98 -2.22
C LEU A 56 15.58 -3.42 -1.81
N VAL A 57 15.51 -4.39 -0.91
CA VAL A 57 14.25 -5.09 -0.57
C VAL A 57 13.68 -4.63 0.75
N VAL A 58 12.38 -4.86 0.91
CA VAL A 58 11.64 -4.50 2.13
C VAL A 58 12.17 -5.21 3.36
N SER A 59 12.61 -6.47 3.23
CA SER A 59 13.00 -7.29 4.38
C SER A 59 13.83 -8.52 3.95
N ASP A 60 14.41 -9.21 4.91
CA ASP A 60 15.07 -10.51 4.68
C ASP A 60 14.08 -11.57 4.20
N PHE A 61 12.82 -11.51 4.64
CA PHE A 61 11.76 -12.36 4.13
C PHE A 61 11.59 -12.18 2.62
N THR A 62 11.53 -10.94 2.13
CA THR A 62 11.42 -10.66 0.69
C THR A 62 12.70 -11.00 -0.06
N ALA A 63 13.88 -10.79 0.54
CA ALA A 63 15.15 -11.24 -0.04
C ALA A 63 15.16 -12.75 -0.29
N ASN A 64 14.72 -13.54 0.69
CA ASN A 64 14.63 -14.99 0.58
C ASN A 64 13.61 -15.42 -0.47
N LEU A 65 12.46 -14.77 -0.59
CA LEU A 65 11.48 -15.05 -1.66
C LEU A 65 12.07 -14.82 -3.05
N LEU A 66 12.78 -13.72 -3.25
CA LEU A 66 13.41 -13.40 -4.54
C LEU A 66 14.50 -14.42 -4.90
N LYS A 67 15.33 -14.81 -3.94
CA LYS A 67 16.38 -15.80 -4.13
C LYS A 67 15.87 -17.18 -4.60
N HIS A 68 14.69 -17.57 -4.16
CA HIS A 68 14.09 -18.86 -4.50
C HIS A 68 13.06 -18.78 -5.63
N SER A 69 12.93 -17.63 -6.28
CA SER A 69 11.95 -17.42 -7.35
C SER A 69 12.59 -17.53 -8.73
N ASN A 70 11.97 -18.32 -9.62
CA ASN A 70 12.37 -18.40 -11.02
C ASN A 70 11.88 -17.21 -11.88
N ARG A 71 11.06 -16.31 -11.31
CA ARG A 71 10.47 -15.17 -12.02
C ARG A 71 11.27 -13.89 -11.88
N PHE A 72 12.03 -13.78 -10.80
CA PHE A 72 12.79 -12.60 -10.45
C PHE A 72 14.28 -12.89 -10.56
N LEU A 73 14.90 -12.36 -11.60
CA LEU A 73 16.33 -12.48 -11.80
C LEU A 73 17.04 -11.35 -11.07
N VAL A 74 17.45 -11.62 -9.83
CA VAL A 74 18.16 -10.66 -8.97
C VAL A 74 19.47 -11.27 -8.53
N LYS A 75 20.59 -10.59 -8.82
CA LYS A 75 21.93 -11.09 -8.43
C LYS A 75 22.21 -10.83 -6.94
N HIS A 76 21.81 -9.64 -6.46
CA HIS A 76 22.08 -9.23 -5.08
C HIS A 76 20.82 -8.62 -4.45
N THR A 77 20.58 -8.91 -3.18
CA THR A 77 19.51 -8.32 -2.38
C THR A 77 20.06 -7.70 -1.11
N LEU A 78 19.56 -6.53 -0.74
CA LEU A 78 19.89 -5.86 0.53
C LEU A 78 18.59 -5.42 1.20
N ALA A 79 18.33 -5.88 2.42
CA ALA A 79 17.15 -5.52 3.18
C ALA A 79 17.32 -4.11 3.77
N VAL A 80 16.44 -3.19 3.36
CA VAL A 80 16.50 -1.78 3.77
C VAL A 80 15.22 -1.28 4.43
N GLY A 81 14.09 -1.95 4.26
CA GLY A 81 12.75 -1.52 4.66
C GLY A 81 11.95 -0.92 3.51
N GLN A 82 10.70 -0.53 3.78
CA GLN A 82 9.86 0.20 2.82
C GLN A 82 10.19 1.69 2.87
N VAL A 83 10.70 2.26 1.77
CA VAL A 83 11.33 3.59 1.73
C VAL A 83 10.46 4.72 2.27
N ARG A 84 9.15 4.66 2.01
CA ARG A 84 8.23 5.73 2.42
C ARG A 84 7.76 5.64 3.86
N THR A 85 8.03 4.52 4.55
CA THR A 85 7.56 4.36 5.94
C THR A 85 8.24 5.30 6.93
N ASP A 86 9.37 5.90 6.56
CA ASP A 86 10.02 6.92 7.40
C ASP A 86 9.09 8.11 7.64
N HIS A 87 8.15 8.41 6.72
CA HIS A 87 7.16 9.49 6.86
C HIS A 87 6.13 9.26 7.97
N PHE A 88 5.99 8.04 8.48
CA PHE A 88 5.18 7.79 9.68
C PHE A 88 5.83 8.28 10.96
N PHE A 89 7.12 8.60 10.91
CA PHE A 89 7.92 9.09 12.06
C PHE A 89 8.21 10.60 11.95
N ASP A 90 7.78 11.24 10.85
CA ASP A 90 7.86 12.70 10.74
C ASP A 90 6.85 13.34 11.69
N GLU A 91 7.13 14.56 12.16
CA GLU A 91 6.18 15.31 12.97
C GLU A 91 4.93 15.62 12.15
N ALA A 92 3.81 15.00 12.51
CA ALA A 92 2.54 15.26 11.88
C ALA A 92 1.92 16.56 12.43
N PRO A 93 1.27 17.36 11.58
CA PRO A 93 0.48 18.49 12.05
C PRO A 93 -0.56 18.01 13.07
N SER A 94 -0.64 18.66 14.22
CA SER A 94 -1.64 18.34 15.24
C SER A 94 -3.04 18.65 14.70
N THR A 95 -3.79 17.63 14.33
CA THR A 95 -5.21 17.78 13.97
C THR A 95 -6.06 17.44 15.19
N VAL A 96 -6.64 18.45 15.81
CA VAL A 96 -7.59 18.25 16.92
C VAL A 96 -8.90 17.75 16.32
N SER A 97 -9.33 16.55 16.71
CA SER A 97 -10.68 16.05 16.40
C SER A 97 -11.58 16.15 17.62
N VAL A 98 -12.83 16.49 17.38
CA VAL A 98 -13.89 16.44 18.43
C VAL A 98 -14.34 15.01 18.71
N TYR A 99 -14.05 14.09 17.82
CA TYR A 99 -14.37 12.67 17.95
C TYR A 99 -13.30 11.92 18.73
N LYS A 100 -13.71 10.92 19.49
CA LYS A 100 -12.81 10.08 20.28
C LYS A 100 -12.03 9.06 19.44
N ARG A 101 -12.49 8.79 18.23
CA ARG A 101 -11.89 7.82 17.30
C ARG A 101 -11.98 8.32 15.88
N ARG A 102 -11.00 7.93 15.10
CA ARG A 102 -10.88 8.28 13.69
C ARG A 102 -10.65 7.05 12.82
N VAL A 103 -11.48 6.92 11.80
CA VAL A 103 -11.34 5.92 10.74
C VAL A 103 -10.99 6.63 9.44
N ILE A 104 -9.98 6.13 8.73
CA ILE A 104 -9.60 6.69 7.43
C ILE A 104 -9.88 5.65 6.36
N LEU A 105 -10.61 6.05 5.32
CA LEU A 105 -10.76 5.29 4.09
C LEU A 105 -9.72 5.77 3.07
N LEU A 106 -8.75 4.92 2.77
CA LEU A 106 -7.79 5.16 1.69
C LEU A 106 -8.31 4.56 0.39
N ASP A 107 -8.50 5.42 -0.58
CA ASP A 107 -9.17 5.10 -1.83
C ASP A 107 -8.37 5.51 -3.07
N TYR A 108 -8.74 4.99 -4.22
CA TYR A 108 -8.29 5.44 -5.53
C TYR A 108 -9.39 5.19 -6.55
N HIS A 109 -9.48 6.10 -7.53
CA HIS A 109 -10.46 6.01 -8.59
C HIS A 109 -10.07 4.94 -9.62
N ILE A 110 -11.09 4.24 -10.10
CA ILE A 110 -10.97 3.32 -11.23
C ILE A 110 -11.71 3.96 -12.39
N ASP A 111 -10.97 4.32 -13.42
CA ASP A 111 -11.54 4.93 -14.60
C ASP A 111 -12.40 3.93 -15.38
N LYS A 112 -13.60 4.37 -15.85
CA LYS A 112 -14.49 3.60 -16.72
C LYS A 112 -13.81 3.15 -18.03
N HIS A 113 -12.73 3.83 -18.42
CA HIS A 113 -12.08 3.60 -19.70
C HIS A 113 -11.07 2.44 -19.71
N ASN A 114 -10.79 1.84 -18.56
CA ASN A 114 -10.00 0.62 -18.55
C ASN A 114 -10.85 -0.56 -19.04
N LYS A 115 -11.11 -0.56 -20.36
CA LYS A 115 -11.85 -1.61 -21.09
C LYS A 115 -11.06 -2.92 -21.21
N ASP A 116 -9.90 -3.04 -20.63
CA ASP A 116 -9.16 -4.28 -20.59
C ASP A 116 -9.81 -5.22 -19.57
N GLU A 117 -10.82 -5.96 -20.03
CA GLU A 117 -11.53 -7.00 -19.28
C GLU A 117 -10.59 -7.97 -18.54
N LYS A 118 -9.34 -8.09 -19.00
CA LYS A 118 -8.32 -8.91 -18.35
C LYS A 118 -7.80 -8.34 -17.01
N PHE A 119 -7.94 -7.04 -16.77
CA PHE A 119 -7.63 -6.39 -15.49
C PHE A 119 -8.86 -6.20 -14.59
N GLU A 120 -10.07 -6.45 -15.08
CA GLU A 120 -11.31 -6.40 -14.29
C GLU A 120 -11.37 -7.40 -13.13
N LEU A 121 -10.47 -8.38 -13.12
CA LEU A 121 -10.39 -9.40 -12.07
C LEU A 121 -10.15 -8.85 -10.66
N ILE A 122 -9.62 -7.64 -10.53
CA ILE A 122 -9.25 -7.07 -9.23
C ILE A 122 -9.99 -5.75 -8.95
N LEU A 123 -10.35 -5.00 -9.98
CA LEU A 123 -10.82 -3.63 -9.83
C LEU A 123 -11.92 -3.33 -10.86
N ASN A 124 -13.18 -3.40 -10.46
CA ASN A 124 -14.26 -2.90 -11.29
C ASN A 124 -15.03 -1.76 -10.59
N LEU A 125 -15.67 -0.91 -11.41
CA LEU A 125 -16.41 0.25 -10.95
C LEU A 125 -17.58 -0.14 -10.02
N LYS A 126 -18.23 -1.29 -10.24
CA LYS A 126 -19.33 -1.76 -9.40
C LYS A 126 -18.86 -2.03 -7.98
N ASN A 127 -17.76 -2.76 -7.82
CA ASN A 127 -17.17 -3.03 -6.52
C ASN A 127 -16.63 -1.73 -5.88
N ASP A 128 -16.16 -0.81 -6.71
CA ASP A 128 -15.67 0.50 -6.31
C ASP A 128 -16.77 1.36 -5.67
N ILE A 129 -17.96 1.36 -6.24
CA ILE A 129 -19.14 2.04 -5.71
C ILE A 129 -19.66 1.30 -4.47
N GLN A 130 -19.74 -0.02 -4.55
CA GLN A 130 -20.29 -0.86 -3.49
C GLN A 130 -19.52 -0.65 -2.17
N TYR A 131 -18.21 -0.83 -2.16
CA TYR A 131 -17.45 -0.76 -0.90
C TYR A 131 -17.51 0.63 -0.24
N ARG A 132 -17.58 1.73 -1.04
CA ARG A 132 -17.79 3.08 -0.47
C ARG A 132 -19.14 3.21 0.21
N ASN A 133 -20.20 2.68 -0.40
CA ASN A 133 -21.53 2.67 0.21
C ASN A 133 -21.56 1.84 1.50
N GLU A 134 -20.83 0.74 1.55
CA GLU A 134 -20.71 -0.11 2.73
C GLU A 134 -19.99 0.63 3.87
N VAL A 135 -18.88 1.31 3.58
CA VAL A 135 -18.20 2.14 4.59
C VAL A 135 -19.07 3.31 5.04
N LEU A 136 -19.83 3.95 4.14
CA LEU A 136 -20.79 4.99 4.52
C LEU A 136 -21.92 4.45 5.41
N SER A 137 -22.37 3.23 5.18
CA SER A 137 -23.38 2.60 6.05
C SER A 137 -22.82 2.32 7.46
N ILE A 138 -21.54 1.93 7.54
CA ILE A 138 -20.83 1.81 8.83
C ILE A 138 -20.73 3.19 9.50
N ALA A 139 -20.37 4.23 8.76
CA ALA A 139 -20.27 5.59 9.31
C ALA A 139 -21.61 6.12 9.83
N GLU A 140 -22.68 5.90 9.09
CA GLU A 140 -24.07 6.27 9.48
C GLU A 140 -24.50 5.58 10.78
N ALA A 141 -24.13 4.30 10.95
CA ALA A 141 -24.42 3.52 12.15
C ALA A 141 -23.51 3.86 13.36
N ASN A 142 -22.45 4.68 13.16
CA ASN A 142 -21.47 5.01 14.19
C ASN A 142 -21.18 6.52 14.23
N PRO A 143 -22.16 7.36 14.63
CA PRO A 143 -22.02 8.82 14.59
C PRO A 143 -21.00 9.39 15.60
N ASP A 144 -20.53 8.58 16.53
CA ASP A 144 -19.50 8.91 17.52
C ASP A 144 -18.06 8.73 17.01
N ILE A 145 -17.90 8.21 15.78
CA ILE A 145 -16.60 7.95 15.14
C ILE A 145 -16.47 8.86 13.92
N GLU A 146 -15.32 9.55 13.80
CA GLU A 146 -14.98 10.33 12.61
C GLU A 146 -14.53 9.42 11.46
N PHE A 147 -15.06 9.65 10.28
CA PHE A 147 -14.66 8.97 9.05
C PHE A 147 -14.09 9.99 8.06
N ILE A 148 -12.84 9.78 7.63
CA ILE A 148 -12.19 10.62 6.62
C ILE A 148 -11.99 9.80 5.35
N PHE A 149 -12.62 10.23 4.26
CA PHE A 149 -12.46 9.64 2.95
C PHE A 149 -11.34 10.36 2.22
N ARG A 150 -10.24 9.66 1.96
CA ARG A 150 -9.06 10.18 1.29
C ARG A 150 -8.78 9.38 0.01
N GLY A 151 -8.98 10.01 -1.14
CA GLY A 151 -8.58 9.44 -2.44
C GLY A 151 -7.08 9.61 -2.69
N LYS A 152 -6.57 8.92 -3.71
CA LYS A 152 -5.19 9.11 -4.21
C LYS A 152 -5.01 10.49 -4.86
N ASN A 153 -6.08 10.99 -5.49
CA ASN A 153 -6.19 12.31 -6.14
C ASN A 153 -7.66 12.76 -6.05
N CYS A 154 -8.00 13.92 -6.60
CA CYS A 154 -9.37 14.42 -6.61
C CYS A 154 -10.26 13.86 -7.73
N ASP A 155 -9.74 13.03 -8.63
CA ASP A 155 -10.50 12.57 -9.81
C ASP A 155 -11.79 11.82 -9.42
N TRP A 156 -11.73 11.01 -8.37
CA TRP A 156 -12.89 10.28 -7.87
C TRP A 156 -14.00 11.20 -7.34
N TYR A 157 -13.65 12.34 -6.76
CA TYR A 157 -14.60 13.31 -6.22
C TYR A 157 -15.42 13.99 -7.32
N SER A 158 -14.79 14.28 -8.45
CA SER A 158 -15.43 14.93 -9.60
C SER A 158 -16.12 13.94 -10.55
N ALA A 159 -15.86 12.64 -10.43
CA ALA A 159 -16.42 11.64 -11.31
C ALA A 159 -17.93 11.49 -11.14
N GLN A 160 -18.69 11.62 -12.24
CA GLN A 160 -20.16 11.52 -12.24
C GLN A 160 -20.69 10.26 -11.56
N SER A 161 -19.99 9.14 -11.73
CA SER A 161 -20.35 7.86 -11.09
C SER A 161 -20.31 7.89 -9.55
N HIS A 162 -19.66 8.89 -8.96
CA HIS A 162 -19.50 9.02 -7.51
C HIS A 162 -20.36 10.13 -6.88
N HIS A 163 -21.07 10.93 -7.68
CA HIS A 163 -21.85 12.07 -7.16
C HIS A 163 -22.84 11.66 -6.05
N GLN A 164 -23.52 10.52 -6.20
CA GLN A 164 -24.46 10.04 -5.17
C GLN A 164 -23.75 9.67 -3.86
N ILE A 165 -22.55 9.07 -3.96
CA ILE A 165 -21.74 8.70 -2.80
C ILE A 165 -21.25 9.94 -2.09
N ILE A 166 -20.74 10.92 -2.84
CA ILE A 166 -20.28 12.21 -2.28
C ILE A 166 -21.44 12.96 -1.62
N HIS A 167 -22.61 12.97 -2.27
CA HIS A 167 -23.80 13.58 -1.69
C HIS A 167 -24.24 12.91 -0.39
N LYS A 168 -24.19 11.56 -0.33
CA LYS A 168 -24.47 10.82 0.91
C LYS A 168 -23.42 11.13 1.99
N ALA A 169 -22.14 11.11 1.63
CA ALA A 169 -21.05 11.43 2.55
C ALA A 169 -21.19 12.81 3.18
N ASN A 170 -21.49 13.83 2.37
CA ASN A 170 -21.66 15.22 2.83
C ASN A 170 -22.88 15.44 3.72
N LYS A 171 -23.81 14.51 3.79
CA LYS A 171 -24.96 14.56 4.72
C LYS A 171 -24.65 14.00 6.10
N LEU A 172 -23.61 13.24 6.24
CA LEU A 172 -23.22 12.61 7.50
C LEU A 172 -22.28 13.56 8.28
N PRO A 173 -22.66 14.03 9.48
CA PRO A 173 -21.87 15.02 10.22
C PRO A 173 -20.50 14.49 10.68
N ASN A 174 -20.36 13.17 10.77
CA ASN A 174 -19.14 12.47 11.16
C ASN A 174 -18.29 12.00 9.96
N VAL A 175 -18.63 12.40 8.73
CA VAL A 175 -17.88 12.04 7.52
C VAL A 175 -17.28 13.30 6.90
N THR A 176 -15.99 13.24 6.65
CA THR A 176 -15.25 14.28 5.92
C THR A 176 -14.68 13.70 4.63
N VAL A 177 -14.97 14.32 3.50
CA VAL A 177 -14.31 14.01 2.23
C VAL A 177 -13.09 14.91 2.09
N ASN A 178 -11.90 14.35 2.26
CA ASN A 178 -10.66 15.12 2.18
C ASN A 178 -10.22 15.26 0.71
N THR A 179 -10.29 16.49 0.21
CA THR A 179 -9.90 16.86 -1.17
C THR A 179 -8.67 17.77 -1.23
N ASP A 180 -8.03 18.00 -0.11
CA ASP A 180 -6.81 18.80 -0.07
C ASP A 180 -5.61 17.97 -0.54
N TYR A 181 -5.15 18.28 -1.75
CA TYR A 181 -3.97 17.65 -2.37
C TYR A 181 -2.88 18.68 -2.69
N SER A 182 -3.09 19.92 -2.29
CA SER A 182 -2.42 21.05 -2.92
C SER A 182 -0.93 21.18 -2.60
N ASN A 183 -0.44 20.78 -1.42
CA ASN A 183 0.94 21.11 -1.03
C ASN A 183 1.66 20.08 -0.17
N ASP A 184 0.98 19.04 0.29
CA ASP A 184 1.60 18.02 1.13
C ASP A 184 1.58 16.64 0.46
N HIS A 185 2.68 16.28 -0.17
CA HIS A 185 2.87 14.95 -0.76
C HIS A 185 2.76 13.82 0.27
N TRP A 186 2.87 14.14 1.56
CA TRP A 186 2.87 13.20 2.68
C TRP A 186 1.58 13.24 3.50
N ALA A 187 0.61 14.07 3.12
CA ALA A 187 -0.66 14.23 3.84
C ALA A 187 -1.37 12.91 4.13
N SER A 188 -1.30 11.94 3.22
CA SER A 188 -1.90 10.61 3.44
C SER A 188 -1.16 9.83 4.54
N TYR A 189 0.15 10.02 4.71
CA TYR A 189 0.94 9.42 5.80
C TYR A 189 0.58 10.04 7.14
N HIS A 190 0.52 11.37 7.20
CA HIS A 190 0.11 12.12 8.39
C HIS A 190 -1.31 11.77 8.82
N LEU A 191 -2.24 11.64 7.87
CA LEU A 191 -3.58 11.15 8.18
C LEU A 191 -3.53 9.74 8.77
N CYS A 192 -2.79 8.81 8.16
CA CYS A 192 -2.69 7.44 8.66
C CYS A 192 -2.14 7.37 10.10
N THR A 193 -1.17 8.23 10.46
CA THR A 193 -0.65 8.27 11.85
C THR A 193 -1.67 8.78 12.85
N SER A 194 -2.64 9.58 12.40
CA SER A 194 -3.74 10.08 13.25
C SER A 194 -4.95 9.14 13.34
N ALA A 195 -4.93 8.01 12.61
CA ALA A 195 -6.04 7.09 12.54
C ALA A 195 -5.99 6.02 13.62
N ASP A 196 -7.14 5.70 14.20
CA ASP A 196 -7.33 4.51 15.05
C ASP A 196 -7.54 3.24 14.20
N LEU A 197 -8.14 3.41 13.02
CA LEU A 197 -8.36 2.35 12.03
C LEU A 197 -8.21 2.91 10.61
N ILE A 198 -7.58 2.13 9.74
CA ILE A 198 -7.46 2.40 8.31
C ILE A 198 -8.23 1.33 7.55
N ILE A 199 -9.19 1.74 6.73
CA ILE A 199 -9.86 0.89 5.76
C ILE A 199 -9.30 1.26 4.39
N ALA A 200 -8.79 0.30 3.63
CA ALA A 200 -8.10 0.60 2.40
C ALA A 200 -8.35 -0.45 1.33
N LYS A 201 -8.39 -0.03 0.07
CA LYS A 201 -8.14 -0.94 -1.04
C LYS A 201 -6.71 -1.47 -0.99
N PRO A 202 -6.39 -2.57 -1.71
CA PRO A 202 -5.03 -3.09 -1.80
C PRO A 202 -4.07 -2.07 -2.44
N THR A 203 -3.41 -1.25 -1.64
CA THR A 203 -2.43 -0.22 -2.05
C THR A 203 -1.09 -0.43 -1.37
N SER A 204 -0.04 0.25 -1.86
CA SER A 204 1.26 0.26 -1.18
C SER A 204 1.16 0.90 0.21
N LEU A 205 0.40 1.98 0.34
CA LEU A 205 0.23 2.67 1.62
C LEU A 205 -0.45 1.77 2.67
N ALA A 206 -1.41 0.93 2.27
CA ALA A 206 -1.99 -0.05 3.19
C ALA A 206 -0.96 -1.07 3.70
N GLU A 207 -0.07 -1.56 2.82
CA GLU A 207 1.03 -2.45 3.22
C GLU A 207 2.03 -1.75 4.16
N GLU A 208 2.33 -0.49 3.87
CA GLU A 208 3.20 0.36 4.69
C GLU A 208 2.62 0.59 6.09
N CYS A 209 1.30 0.85 6.18
CA CYS A 209 0.59 0.96 7.45
C CYS A 209 0.62 -0.36 8.25
N VAL A 210 0.46 -1.51 7.56
CA VAL A 210 0.60 -2.83 8.20
C VAL A 210 2.02 -3.03 8.73
N SER A 211 3.04 -2.65 7.97
CA SER A 211 4.44 -2.77 8.40
C SER A 211 4.75 -1.89 9.62
N ALA A 212 4.10 -0.73 9.72
CA ALA A 212 4.18 0.16 10.87
C ALA A 212 3.40 -0.36 12.11
N GLY A 213 2.57 -1.40 11.94
CA GLY A 213 1.76 -2.00 13.02
C GLY A 213 0.46 -1.27 13.30
N MET A 214 -0.02 -0.46 12.36
CA MET A 214 -1.31 0.20 12.44
C MET A 214 -2.46 -0.80 12.33
N ASN A 215 -3.66 -0.42 12.77
CA ASN A 215 -4.88 -1.20 12.52
C ASN A 215 -5.33 -0.93 11.09
N VAL A 216 -5.36 -1.97 10.27
CA VAL A 216 -5.73 -1.87 8.85
C VAL A 216 -6.74 -2.95 8.51
N ILE A 217 -7.76 -2.62 7.71
CA ILE A 217 -8.63 -3.57 7.03
C ILE A 217 -8.42 -3.35 5.54
N VAL A 218 -8.02 -4.38 4.81
CA VAL A 218 -7.81 -4.32 3.37
C VAL A 218 -9.00 -4.94 2.65
N LEU A 219 -9.69 -4.13 1.87
CA LEU A 219 -10.87 -4.54 1.11
C LEU A 219 -10.44 -5.23 -0.18
N ASP A 220 -10.60 -6.54 -0.25
CA ASP A 220 -10.24 -7.38 -1.41
C ASP A 220 -11.50 -8.03 -2.00
N TYR A 221 -12.44 -7.19 -2.44
CA TYR A 221 -13.70 -7.61 -3.04
C TYR A 221 -13.52 -7.92 -4.52
N GLY A 222 -12.82 -8.93 -4.84
CA GLY A 222 -12.69 -9.40 -6.21
C GLY A 222 -13.89 -10.27 -6.64
N ILE A 223 -14.25 -10.25 -7.93
CA ILE A 223 -15.44 -10.92 -8.47
C ILE A 223 -15.38 -12.44 -8.31
N ASN A 224 -14.24 -13.00 -8.19
CA ASN A 224 -14.07 -14.40 -8.05
C ASN A 224 -12.90 -14.82 -7.20
N HIS A 225 -12.59 -14.14 -6.34
CA HIS A 225 -11.45 -14.00 -5.98
C HIS A 225 -10.80 -13.73 -4.90
N ALA A 226 -11.35 -13.89 -3.91
CA ALA A 226 -10.54 -14.29 -2.84
C ALA A 226 -9.19 -14.65 -3.36
N THR A 227 -8.75 -13.80 -3.88
CA THR A 227 -8.35 -14.44 -4.83
C THR A 227 -6.93 -14.53 -5.08
N ILE A 228 -6.48 -14.12 -5.97
CA ILE A 228 -5.15 -14.47 -6.48
C ILE A 228 -4.09 -13.93 -5.52
N VAL A 229 -4.30 -12.76 -4.93
CA VAL A 229 -3.31 -12.13 -4.06
C VAL A 229 -3.39 -12.64 -2.62
N SER A 230 -4.53 -12.58 -1.99
CA SER A 230 -4.67 -13.01 -0.60
C SER A 230 -4.45 -14.51 -0.42
N LYS A 231 -4.75 -15.32 -1.44
CA LYS A 231 -4.52 -16.77 -1.41
C LYS A 231 -3.05 -17.13 -1.21
N PHE A 232 -2.15 -16.37 -1.79
CA PHE A 232 -0.71 -16.63 -1.73
C PHE A 232 0.03 -15.83 -0.64
N LEU A 233 -0.65 -14.88 0.02
CA LEU A 233 -0.06 -14.14 1.12
C LEU A 233 0.26 -15.05 2.32
N PRO A 234 1.29 -14.72 3.10
CA PRO A 234 1.51 -15.34 4.40
C PRO A 234 0.25 -15.28 5.28
N SER A 235 -0.05 -16.33 6.02
CA SER A 235 -1.27 -16.46 6.83
C SER A 235 -1.49 -15.29 7.79
N LEU A 236 -0.41 -14.71 8.31
CA LEU A 236 -0.46 -13.54 9.18
C LEU A 236 -0.97 -12.29 8.45
N LEU A 237 -0.55 -12.06 7.19
CA LEU A 237 -1.01 -10.93 6.39
C LEU A 237 -2.46 -11.09 5.95
N LYS A 238 -2.93 -12.32 5.73
CA LYS A 238 -4.33 -12.58 5.36
C LYS A 238 -5.34 -12.04 6.38
N LYS A 239 -4.95 -11.94 7.64
CA LYS A 239 -5.81 -11.44 8.72
C LYS A 239 -6.22 -9.96 8.57
N TYR A 240 -5.54 -9.20 7.73
CA TYR A 240 -5.91 -7.83 7.40
C TYR A 240 -6.91 -7.71 6.26
N TYR A 241 -7.15 -8.81 5.51
CA TYR A 241 -7.96 -8.80 4.31
C TYR A 241 -9.39 -9.22 4.60
N CYS A 242 -10.34 -8.47 4.07
CA CYS A 242 -11.75 -8.84 4.06
C CYS A 242 -12.28 -8.95 2.62
N HIS A 243 -13.21 -9.86 2.42
CA HIS A 243 -13.68 -10.28 1.10
C HIS A 243 -15.18 -10.07 0.90
N SER A 244 -15.89 -9.61 1.92
CA SER A 244 -17.30 -9.27 1.86
C SER A 244 -17.67 -8.18 2.86
N PHE A 245 -18.87 -7.61 2.72
CA PHE A 245 -19.39 -6.61 3.64
C PHE A 245 -19.58 -7.19 5.05
N GLU A 246 -20.06 -8.42 5.16
CA GLU A 246 -20.22 -9.08 6.45
C GLU A 246 -18.87 -9.18 7.18
N GLN A 247 -17.82 -9.58 6.47
CA GLN A 247 -16.47 -9.61 7.05
C GLN A 247 -15.96 -8.23 7.41
N LEU A 248 -16.23 -7.20 6.60
CA LEU A 248 -15.89 -5.82 6.93
C LEU A 248 -16.57 -5.39 8.22
N GLN A 249 -17.88 -5.66 8.35
CA GLN A 249 -18.67 -5.34 9.54
C GLN A 249 -18.12 -6.08 10.76
N ASP A 250 -17.89 -7.39 10.65
CA ASP A 250 -17.33 -8.21 11.75
C ASP A 250 -15.97 -7.69 12.21
N MET A 251 -15.08 -7.36 11.27
CA MET A 251 -13.75 -6.82 11.58
C MET A 251 -13.85 -5.43 12.21
N PHE A 252 -14.75 -4.60 11.73
CA PHE A 252 -15.00 -3.27 12.29
C PHE A 252 -15.54 -3.36 13.72
N ASP A 253 -16.54 -4.21 13.97
CA ASP A 253 -17.12 -4.41 15.29
C ASP A 253 -16.11 -5.03 16.26
N PHE A 254 -15.31 -5.97 15.79
CA PHE A 254 -14.19 -6.51 16.55
C PHE A 254 -13.20 -5.41 16.95
N TRP A 255 -12.79 -4.55 16.01
CA TRP A 255 -11.92 -3.42 16.30
C TRP A 255 -12.59 -2.42 17.26
N LYS A 256 -13.86 -2.10 17.03
CA LYS A 256 -14.61 -1.17 17.89
C LYS A 256 -14.61 -1.62 19.34
N LYS A 257 -14.72 -2.93 19.58
CA LYS A 257 -14.69 -3.56 20.91
C LYS A 257 -13.27 -3.64 21.48
N ASN A 258 -12.32 -4.14 20.71
CA ASN A 258 -11.00 -4.53 21.19
C ASN A 258 -9.89 -3.48 20.98
N LYS A 259 -10.12 -2.46 20.13
CA LYS A 259 -9.16 -1.42 19.74
C LYS A 259 -8.01 -1.90 18.85
N TYR A 260 -8.07 -3.11 18.36
CA TYR A 260 -7.10 -3.67 17.42
C TYR A 260 -7.78 -4.66 16.47
N ILE A 261 -7.21 -4.81 15.26
CA ILE A 261 -7.57 -5.88 14.32
C ILE A 261 -6.74 -7.13 14.62
N ILE A 262 -5.46 -6.95 14.92
CA ILE A 262 -4.51 -8.00 15.29
C ILE A 262 -3.87 -7.60 16.61
N SER A 263 -3.78 -8.52 17.56
CA SER A 263 -3.14 -8.28 18.86
C SER A 263 -1.69 -7.82 18.72
N ASP A 264 -1.16 -7.13 19.71
CA ASP A 264 0.23 -6.62 19.67
C ASP A 264 1.25 -7.75 19.47
N LYS A 265 1.02 -8.93 20.06
CA LYS A 265 1.84 -10.13 19.80
C LYS A 265 1.82 -10.50 18.32
N GLY A 266 0.65 -10.44 17.67
CA GLY A 266 0.50 -10.71 16.25
C GLY A 266 1.18 -9.64 15.38
N LYS A 267 1.02 -8.36 15.72
CA LYS A 267 1.67 -7.23 15.04
C LYS A 267 3.20 -7.34 15.13
N ASN A 268 3.73 -7.62 16.33
CA ASN A 268 5.17 -7.78 16.53
C ASN A 268 5.72 -8.97 15.72
N LYS A 269 4.96 -10.07 15.66
CA LYS A 269 5.33 -11.21 14.81
C LYS A 269 5.35 -10.84 13.32
N ILE A 270 4.40 -10.07 12.84
CA ILE A 270 4.39 -9.57 11.45
C ILE A 270 5.58 -8.65 11.19
N LYS A 271 5.85 -7.72 12.09
CA LYS A 271 7.00 -6.82 11.99
C LYS A 271 8.32 -7.59 11.92
N SER A 272 8.51 -8.61 12.76
CA SER A 272 9.74 -9.42 12.75
C SER A 272 9.82 -10.33 11.53
N ASP A 273 8.80 -11.15 11.29
CA ASP A 273 8.88 -12.26 10.36
C ASP A 273 8.73 -11.83 8.89
N ILE A 274 7.94 -10.75 8.64
CA ILE A 274 7.65 -10.27 7.29
C ILE A 274 8.46 -9.02 6.94
N PHE A 275 8.64 -8.10 7.90
CA PHE A 275 9.26 -6.79 7.67
C PHE A 275 10.63 -6.64 8.35
N SER A 276 11.16 -7.71 8.99
CA SER A 276 12.49 -7.74 9.65
C SER A 276 12.71 -6.59 10.64
N ASN A 277 11.64 -6.05 11.24
CA ASN A 277 11.64 -4.86 12.10
C ASN A 277 12.27 -3.61 11.45
N LEU A 278 12.26 -3.49 10.12
CA LEU A 278 12.89 -2.40 9.39
C LEU A 278 12.00 -1.17 9.17
N THR A 279 10.79 -1.16 9.72
CA THR A 279 9.91 0.01 9.76
C THR A 279 10.17 0.78 11.06
N ASP A 280 11.22 1.60 11.09
CA ASP A 280 11.78 2.22 12.30
C ASP A 280 12.27 3.68 12.11
N GLY A 281 11.85 4.35 11.00
CA GLY A 281 12.25 5.71 10.66
C GLY A 281 13.70 5.84 10.15
N LYS A 282 14.37 4.74 9.81
CA LYS A 282 15.77 4.73 9.36
C LYS A 282 15.98 4.13 7.97
N VAL A 283 14.92 3.97 7.19
CA VAL A 283 15.02 3.35 5.86
C VAL A 283 15.86 4.18 4.91
N LYS A 284 15.65 5.50 4.90
CA LYS A 284 16.45 6.44 4.10
C LYS A 284 17.96 6.30 4.38
N GLN A 285 18.33 6.19 5.65
CA GLN A 285 19.75 6.02 6.05
C GLN A 285 20.31 4.68 5.56
N ARG A 286 19.53 3.59 5.64
CA ARG A 286 19.95 2.28 5.14
C ARG A 286 20.12 2.28 3.62
N VAL A 287 19.19 2.90 2.88
CA VAL A 287 19.32 3.08 1.42
C VAL A 287 20.59 3.84 1.07
N GLN A 288 20.86 4.97 1.72
CA GLN A 288 22.06 5.77 1.47
C GLN A 288 23.35 4.98 1.71
N ARG A 289 23.43 4.22 2.82
CA ARG A 289 24.58 3.35 3.12
C ARG A 289 24.74 2.25 2.08
N SER A 290 23.65 1.60 1.68
CA SER A 290 23.67 0.54 0.67
C SER A 290 24.14 1.06 -0.68
N LEU A 291 23.65 2.22 -1.11
CA LEU A 291 24.10 2.84 -2.37
C LEU A 291 25.59 3.19 -2.32
N LYS A 292 26.12 3.66 -1.19
CA LYS A 292 27.53 3.95 -1.03
C LYS A 292 28.38 2.69 -1.19
N VAL A 293 28.02 1.60 -0.50
CA VAL A 293 28.75 0.30 -0.59
C VAL A 293 28.71 -0.31 -1.99
N ILE A 294 27.62 -0.08 -2.75
CA ILE A 294 27.50 -0.61 -4.13
C ILE A 294 28.34 0.23 -5.11
N TYR A 295 28.54 1.53 -4.79
CA TYR A 295 29.28 2.46 -5.65
C TYR A 295 30.80 2.32 -5.48
N ASP A 296 31.28 2.12 -4.27
CA ASP A 296 32.68 1.84 -3.95
C ASP A 296 33.08 0.45 -4.44
#